data_1277fd5d8e03f9b29b0b60ab2a84199e
#
_entry.id   1277fd5d8e03f9b29b0b60ab2a84199e
#
_cell.length_a   1.000
_cell.length_b   1.000
_cell.length_c   1.000
_cell.angle_alpha   90.00
_cell.angle_beta   90.00
_cell.angle_gamma   90.00
#
_symmetry.space_group_name_H-M   'P 1'
#
loop_
_entity.id
_entity.type
_entity.pdbx_description
1 polymer ?
#
loop_
_entity_poly.entity_id
_entity_poly.type
_entity_poly.pdbx_seq_one_letter_code
_entity_poly.pdbx_strand_id
1 'polypeptide(L)'
;SEIIKNSGVQELNNTRPIADILSDCLKIAVDNGLIEDTQLNRDLFDTKVMGAVTPMPSVVRKHFKELYNNNPKLATDYFYELNKACNYIRCDRIEKDQKWKYNSEYGIIDITINLSKPEKDPKDIIKQGKFAASGYPKCLLCKENEGYAGNLSHPARQNLRVIPLELSGEKYYMQYSPYVYYNEHCIVFNDKHI
;
A
#
# COMPACT_ATOMS: atom_id res chain seq x y z
N SER A 1 -4.57 20.26 14.38
CA SER A 1 -3.41 20.92 14.95
C SER A 1 -3.66 21.55 16.31
N GLU A 2 -4.72 22.32 16.56
CA GLU A 2 -5.08 22.79 17.92
C GLU A 2 -5.62 21.67 18.82
N ILE A 3 -6.33 20.70 18.26
CA ILE A 3 -6.82 19.53 18.98
C ILE A 3 -5.67 18.69 19.56
N ILE A 4 -4.57 18.57 18.81
CA ILE A 4 -3.39 17.83 19.28
C ILE A 4 -2.65 18.60 20.37
N LYS A 5 -2.55 19.93 20.27
CA LYS A 5 -1.95 20.79 21.32
C LYS A 5 -2.72 20.77 22.64
N ASN A 6 -4.04 20.64 22.58
CA ASN A 6 -4.91 20.63 23.75
C ASN A 6 -5.13 19.26 24.38
N SER A 7 -4.71 18.18 23.71
CA SER A 7 -4.92 16.79 24.18
C SER A 7 -3.89 16.34 25.23
N GLY A 8 -2.88 17.15 25.56
CA GLY A 8 -1.83 16.77 26.51
C GLY A 8 -1.01 15.55 26.09
N VAL A 9 -1.01 15.21 24.81
CA VAL A 9 -0.21 14.10 24.27
C VAL A 9 1.25 14.51 24.34
N GLN A 10 1.98 13.96 25.31
CA GLN A 10 3.44 13.99 25.32
C GLN A 10 3.95 13.33 24.04
N GLU A 11 5.06 13.83 23.48
CA GLU A 11 5.75 13.15 22.38
C GLU A 11 6.01 11.69 22.79
N LEU A 12 5.24 10.79 22.20
CA LEU A 12 5.43 9.38 22.40
C LEU A 12 6.63 8.96 21.52
N ASN A 13 7.79 8.83 22.13
CA ASN A 13 8.91 8.07 21.55
C ASN A 13 8.47 6.61 21.46
N ASN A 14 7.63 6.31 20.49
CA ASN A 14 7.10 4.98 20.31
C ASN A 14 7.98 4.23 19.31
N THR A 15 8.74 3.26 19.82
CA THR A 15 9.59 2.37 19.02
C THR A 15 8.83 1.15 18.49
N ARG A 16 7.51 1.07 18.74
CA ARG A 16 6.69 -0.06 18.29
C ARG A 16 6.54 -0.05 16.76
N PRO A 17 6.52 -1.24 16.12
CA PRO A 17 6.18 -1.37 14.70
C PRO A 17 4.83 -0.72 14.39
N ILE A 18 4.73 -0.07 13.24
CA ILE A 18 3.50 0.62 12.82
C ILE A 18 2.31 -0.37 12.71
N ALA A 19 2.58 -1.60 12.31
CA ALA A 19 1.57 -2.65 12.20
C ALA A 19 0.92 -2.98 13.56
N ASP A 20 1.69 -2.97 14.65
CA ASP A 20 1.19 -3.23 16.00
C ASP A 20 0.31 -2.08 16.49
N ILE A 21 0.72 -0.84 16.22
CA ILE A 21 -0.07 0.35 16.56
C ILE A 21 -1.40 0.35 15.81
N LEU A 22 -1.38 0.05 14.51
CA LEU A 22 -2.58 -0.05 13.70
C LEU A 22 -3.50 -1.19 14.16
N SER A 23 -2.93 -2.31 14.57
CA SER A 23 -3.68 -3.45 15.11
C SER A 23 -4.42 -3.07 16.41
N ASP A 24 -3.76 -2.36 17.32
CA ASP A 24 -4.39 -1.90 18.56
C ASP A 24 -5.51 -0.89 18.28
N CYS A 25 -5.26 0.09 17.39
CA CYS A 25 -6.28 1.05 16.98
C CYS A 25 -7.49 0.36 16.34
N LEU A 26 -7.24 -0.63 15.48
CA LEU A 26 -8.27 -1.43 14.85
C LEU A 26 -9.08 -2.21 15.87
N LYS A 27 -8.42 -2.88 16.83
CA LYS A 27 -9.08 -3.61 17.92
C LYS A 27 -10.03 -2.69 18.70
N ILE A 28 -9.56 -1.49 19.08
CA ILE A 28 -10.40 -0.50 19.77
C ILE A 28 -11.63 -0.13 18.93
N ALA A 29 -11.45 0.06 17.61
CA ALA A 29 -12.54 0.41 16.71
C ALA A 29 -13.58 -0.73 16.58
N VAL A 30 -13.13 -1.99 16.53
CA VAL A 30 -14.00 -3.17 16.50
C VAL A 30 -14.73 -3.36 17.84
N ASP A 31 -14.00 -3.31 18.95
CA ASP A 31 -14.56 -3.51 20.30
C ASP A 31 -15.63 -2.46 20.65
N ASN A 32 -15.50 -1.25 20.09
CA ASN A 32 -16.50 -0.18 20.24
C ASN A 32 -17.59 -0.19 19.16
N GLY A 33 -17.63 -1.20 18.30
CA GLY A 33 -18.63 -1.34 17.24
C GLY A 33 -18.59 -0.27 16.15
N LEU A 34 -17.46 0.44 16.00
CA LEU A 34 -17.27 1.48 14.96
C LEU A 34 -17.07 0.88 13.57
N ILE A 35 -16.50 -0.33 13.51
CA ILE A 35 -16.28 -1.08 12.28
C ILE A 35 -16.56 -2.57 12.52
N GLU A 36 -17.07 -3.24 11.48
CA GLU A 36 -17.23 -4.70 11.47
C GLU A 36 -15.86 -5.37 11.29
N ASP A 37 -15.58 -6.44 12.05
CA ASP A 37 -14.31 -7.17 11.97
C ASP A 37 -14.22 -8.05 10.72
N THR A 38 -13.92 -7.45 9.58
CA THR A 38 -13.64 -8.12 8.31
C THR A 38 -12.29 -7.69 7.76
N GLN A 39 -11.64 -8.56 6.97
CA GLN A 39 -10.34 -8.22 6.37
C GLN A 39 -10.43 -6.94 5.49
N LEU A 40 -11.56 -6.77 4.80
CA LEU A 40 -11.80 -5.59 3.98
C LEU A 40 -11.86 -4.30 4.82
N ASN A 41 -12.60 -4.32 5.92
CA ASN A 41 -12.68 -3.16 6.83
C ASN A 41 -11.34 -2.86 7.51
N ARG A 42 -10.57 -3.91 7.87
CA ARG A 42 -9.21 -3.76 8.38
C ARG A 42 -8.32 -3.03 7.37
N ASP A 43 -8.37 -3.43 6.10
CA ASP A 43 -7.58 -2.81 5.04
C ASP A 43 -8.04 -1.37 4.73
N LEU A 44 -9.34 -1.10 4.77
CA LEU A 44 -9.88 0.25 4.62
C LEU A 44 -9.45 1.18 5.77
N PHE A 45 -9.54 0.69 7.01
CA PHE A 45 -9.12 1.44 8.20
C PHE A 45 -7.64 1.78 8.15
N ASP A 46 -6.78 0.78 7.95
CA ASP A 46 -5.33 0.93 7.84
C ASP A 46 -4.96 1.96 6.76
N THR A 47 -5.48 1.77 5.56
CA THR A 47 -5.19 2.67 4.43
C THR A 47 -5.68 4.10 4.69
N LYS A 48 -6.79 4.28 5.41
CA LYS A 48 -7.32 5.59 5.78
C LYS A 48 -6.44 6.30 6.80
N VAL A 49 -5.99 5.59 7.82
CA VAL A 49 -5.08 6.14 8.84
C VAL A 49 -3.75 6.51 8.21
N MET A 50 -3.15 5.57 7.49
CA MET A 50 -1.86 5.80 6.85
C MET A 50 -1.93 6.86 5.74
N GLY A 51 -3.04 6.93 5.00
CA GLY A 51 -3.26 7.95 3.99
C GLY A 51 -3.25 9.38 4.55
N ALA A 52 -3.69 9.56 5.79
CA ALA A 52 -3.68 10.87 6.45
C ALA A 52 -2.26 11.38 6.77
N VAL A 53 -1.31 10.47 6.98
CA VAL A 53 0.10 10.80 7.30
C VAL A 53 1.04 10.65 6.11
N THR A 54 0.62 10.00 5.03
CA THR A 54 1.43 9.85 3.82
C THR A 54 1.56 11.19 3.09
N PRO A 55 2.76 11.66 2.76
CA PRO A 55 2.95 12.91 2.05
C PRO A 55 2.15 12.97 0.74
N MET A 56 1.72 14.19 0.37
CA MET A 56 0.96 14.40 -0.87
C MET A 56 1.75 13.94 -2.11
N PRO A 57 1.08 13.46 -3.17
CA PRO A 57 1.74 12.98 -4.39
C PRO A 57 2.73 13.98 -4.99
N SER A 58 2.39 15.28 -4.98
CA SER A 58 3.26 16.34 -5.48
C SER A 58 4.56 16.46 -4.68
N VAL A 59 4.49 16.31 -3.35
CA VAL A 59 5.66 16.37 -2.46
C VAL A 59 6.58 15.18 -2.73
N VAL A 60 6.00 13.97 -2.80
CA VAL A 60 6.77 12.74 -3.06
C VAL A 60 7.46 12.81 -4.43
N ARG A 61 6.74 13.20 -5.48
CA ARG A 61 7.29 13.32 -6.84
C ARG A 61 8.40 14.35 -6.94
N LYS A 62 8.22 15.50 -6.28
CA LYS A 62 9.25 16.53 -6.24
C LYS A 62 10.52 16.02 -5.59
N HIS A 63 10.41 15.44 -4.41
CA HIS A 63 11.56 14.93 -3.67
C HIS A 63 12.23 13.75 -4.40
N PHE A 64 11.46 12.84 -4.99
CA PHE A 64 11.99 11.77 -5.82
C PHE A 64 12.82 12.33 -6.97
N LYS A 65 12.30 13.35 -7.68
CA LYS A 65 13.01 13.99 -8.81
C LYS A 65 14.31 14.67 -8.38
N GLU A 66 14.30 15.35 -7.24
CA GLU A 66 15.49 16.01 -6.68
C GLU A 66 16.58 14.96 -6.36
N LEU A 67 16.22 13.87 -5.73
CA LEU A 67 17.14 12.75 -5.44
C LEU A 67 17.62 12.09 -6.73
N TYR A 68 16.72 11.84 -7.68
CA TYR A 68 17.02 11.16 -8.94
C TYR A 68 18.06 11.94 -9.78
N ASN A 69 17.97 13.25 -9.79
CA ASN A 69 18.93 14.11 -10.50
C ASN A 69 20.35 14.01 -9.91
N ASN A 70 20.47 13.71 -8.62
CA ASN A 70 21.74 13.53 -7.94
C ASN A 70 22.25 12.08 -8.04
N ASN A 71 21.37 11.14 -7.72
CA ASN A 71 21.67 9.71 -7.73
C ASN A 71 20.36 8.91 -7.83
N PRO A 72 20.10 8.20 -8.95
CA PRO A 72 18.89 7.41 -9.14
C PRO A 72 18.64 6.38 -8.03
N LYS A 73 19.71 5.78 -7.48
CA LYS A 73 19.57 4.82 -6.39
C LYS A 73 18.98 5.46 -5.13
N LEU A 74 19.41 6.66 -4.77
CA LEU A 74 18.84 7.36 -3.60
C LEU A 74 17.35 7.63 -3.78
N ALA A 75 16.91 7.93 -5.00
CA ALA A 75 15.50 8.16 -5.30
C ALA A 75 14.66 6.87 -5.13
N THR A 76 15.15 5.75 -5.64
CA THR A 76 14.46 4.46 -5.49
C THR A 76 14.46 3.97 -4.06
N ASP A 77 15.59 4.10 -3.34
CA ASP A 77 15.69 3.77 -1.92
C ASP A 77 14.69 4.60 -1.09
N TYR A 78 14.66 5.92 -1.29
CA TYR A 78 13.68 6.80 -0.64
C TYR A 78 12.23 6.36 -0.91
N PHE A 79 11.91 6.08 -2.16
CA PHE A 79 10.55 5.72 -2.54
C PHE A 79 10.15 4.35 -1.97
N TYR A 80 11.09 3.41 -1.91
CA TYR A 80 10.88 2.11 -1.28
C TYR A 80 10.63 2.25 0.23
N GLU A 81 11.49 2.98 0.94
CA GLU A 81 11.34 3.20 2.37
C GLU A 81 10.05 3.98 2.70
N LEU A 82 9.66 4.96 1.89
CA LEU A 82 8.38 5.65 2.03
C LEU A 82 7.20 4.67 1.96
N ASN A 83 7.21 3.76 0.97
CA ASN A 83 6.12 2.78 0.80
C ASN A 83 6.05 1.77 1.95
N LYS A 84 7.17 1.46 2.58
CA LYS A 84 7.22 0.68 3.84
C LYS A 84 6.68 1.50 5.01
N ALA A 85 7.18 2.71 5.19
CA ALA A 85 6.80 3.59 6.28
C ALA A 85 5.31 3.96 6.28
N CYS A 86 4.69 4.11 5.10
CA CYS A 86 3.25 4.35 4.99
C CYS A 86 2.41 3.06 4.93
N ASN A 87 2.99 1.91 5.26
CA ASN A 87 2.35 0.60 5.25
C ASN A 87 1.66 0.23 3.92
N TYR A 88 2.13 0.80 2.80
CA TYR A 88 1.68 0.37 1.48
C TYR A 88 2.29 -0.99 1.12
N ILE A 89 3.61 -1.14 1.34
CA ILE A 89 4.27 -2.44 1.36
C ILE A 89 4.02 -3.06 2.74
N ARG A 90 3.26 -4.13 2.77
CA ARG A 90 2.79 -4.76 4.01
C ARG A 90 3.83 -5.73 4.55
N CYS A 91 4.90 -5.20 5.13
CA CYS A 91 6.04 -5.98 5.61
C CYS A 91 5.64 -7.06 6.61
N ASP A 92 4.74 -6.73 7.55
CA ASP A 92 4.20 -7.66 8.55
C ASP A 92 3.50 -8.90 7.96
N ARG A 93 2.90 -8.72 6.78
CA ARG A 93 2.27 -9.83 6.05
C ARG A 93 3.29 -10.59 5.20
N ILE A 94 4.20 -9.86 4.56
CA ILE A 94 5.24 -10.45 3.70
C ILE A 94 6.18 -11.36 4.51
N GLU A 95 6.45 -11.03 5.77
CA GLU A 95 7.26 -11.84 6.68
C GLU A 95 6.64 -13.23 6.96
N LYS A 96 5.33 -13.38 6.72
CA LYS A 96 4.63 -14.67 6.87
C LYS A 96 4.76 -15.56 5.63
N ASP A 97 5.24 -15.02 4.50
CA ASP A 97 5.43 -15.78 3.28
C ASP A 97 6.51 -16.85 3.47
N GLN A 98 6.20 -18.06 3.04
CA GLN A 98 7.15 -19.17 3.09
C GLN A 98 7.92 -19.22 1.78
N LYS A 99 9.26 -19.23 1.87
CA LYS A 99 10.13 -19.22 0.70
C LYS A 99 11.22 -20.27 0.85
N TRP A 100 11.44 -21.04 -0.21
CA TRP A 100 12.55 -22.00 -0.26
C TRP A 100 13.03 -22.22 -1.69
N LYS A 101 14.19 -22.86 -1.83
CA LYS A 101 14.77 -23.21 -3.14
C LYS A 101 14.64 -24.71 -3.36
N TYR A 102 14.29 -25.09 -4.58
CA TYR A 102 14.25 -26.46 -5.03
C TYR A 102 15.25 -26.67 -6.17
N ASN A 103 16.11 -27.68 -6.04
CA ASN A 103 17.03 -28.05 -7.11
C ASN A 103 16.33 -29.00 -8.08
N SER A 104 16.10 -28.56 -9.30
CA SER A 104 15.52 -29.35 -10.38
C SER A 104 16.57 -29.68 -11.46
N GLU A 105 16.24 -30.56 -12.39
CA GLU A 105 17.07 -30.84 -13.56
C GLU A 105 17.29 -29.62 -14.48
N TYR A 106 16.41 -28.58 -14.37
CA TYR A 106 16.51 -27.35 -15.14
C TYR A 106 17.19 -26.21 -14.37
N GLY A 107 17.69 -26.47 -13.17
CA GLY A 107 18.33 -25.49 -12.30
C GLY A 107 17.58 -25.25 -10.99
N ILE A 108 17.96 -24.17 -10.31
CA ILE A 108 17.37 -23.80 -8.99
C ILE A 108 16.07 -23.04 -9.24
N ILE A 109 14.98 -23.53 -8.63
CA ILE A 109 13.65 -22.90 -8.67
C ILE A 109 13.36 -22.28 -7.31
N ASP A 110 13.01 -20.99 -7.29
CA ASP A 110 12.49 -20.33 -6.10
C ASP A 110 11.00 -20.62 -5.95
N ILE A 111 10.62 -21.16 -4.80
CA ILE A 111 9.22 -21.49 -4.48
C ILE A 111 8.75 -20.57 -3.35
N THR A 112 7.57 -19.99 -3.51
CA THR A 112 6.96 -19.11 -2.53
C THR A 112 5.50 -19.51 -2.29
N ILE A 113 5.12 -19.70 -1.01
CA ILE A 113 3.73 -19.68 -0.59
C ILE A 113 3.42 -18.26 -0.13
N ASN A 114 2.63 -17.55 -0.92
CA ASN A 114 2.28 -16.16 -0.65
C ASN A 114 1.10 -16.10 0.35
N LEU A 115 1.42 -15.97 1.64
CA LEU A 115 0.45 -15.79 2.72
C LEU A 115 0.12 -14.32 2.97
N SER A 116 0.89 -13.40 2.38
CA SER A 116 0.70 -11.95 2.54
C SER A 116 -0.52 -11.43 1.79
N LYS A 117 -0.90 -12.07 0.69
CA LYS A 117 -2.06 -11.69 -0.10
C LYS A 117 -3.33 -12.32 0.49
N PRO A 118 -4.26 -11.53 1.05
CA PRO A 118 -5.47 -12.08 1.64
C PRO A 118 -6.35 -12.71 0.55
N GLU A 119 -6.87 -13.89 0.84
CA GLU A 119 -7.94 -14.48 0.04
C GLU A 119 -9.23 -13.67 0.22
N LYS A 120 -10.00 -13.58 -0.85
CA LYS A 120 -11.31 -12.91 -0.76
C LYS A 120 -12.30 -13.82 -0.08
N ASP A 121 -12.91 -13.35 1.02
CA ASP A 121 -14.04 -14.06 1.63
C ASP A 121 -15.22 -14.07 0.64
N PRO A 122 -15.84 -15.24 0.37
CA PRO A 122 -17.02 -15.33 -0.48
C PRO A 122 -18.16 -14.39 -0.04
N LYS A 123 -18.32 -14.14 1.25
CA LYS A 123 -19.29 -13.19 1.80
C LYS A 123 -18.99 -11.75 1.39
N ASP A 124 -17.70 -11.37 1.35
CA ASP A 124 -17.28 -10.05 0.90
C ASP A 124 -17.49 -9.88 -0.60
N ILE A 125 -17.28 -10.94 -1.40
CA ILE A 125 -17.56 -10.91 -2.85
C ILE A 125 -19.05 -10.63 -3.10
N ILE A 126 -19.95 -11.31 -2.35
CA ILE A 126 -21.40 -11.10 -2.47
C ILE A 126 -21.79 -9.68 -2.03
N LYS A 127 -21.22 -9.18 -0.94
CA LYS A 127 -21.44 -7.80 -0.49
C LYS A 127 -20.96 -6.80 -1.54
N GLN A 128 -19.78 -7.00 -2.10
CA GLN A 128 -19.19 -6.13 -3.13
C GLN A 128 -20.08 -5.98 -4.36
N GLY A 129 -20.73 -7.06 -4.82
CA GLY A 129 -21.63 -7.04 -5.96
C GLY A 129 -22.89 -6.18 -5.78
N LYS A 130 -23.23 -5.78 -4.55
CA LYS A 130 -24.40 -4.95 -4.22
C LYS A 130 -24.10 -3.44 -4.19
N PHE A 131 -22.82 -3.05 -4.24
CA PHE A 131 -22.42 -1.65 -4.20
C PHE A 131 -22.41 -1.04 -5.60
N ALA A 132 -22.80 0.23 -5.69
CA ALA A 132 -22.68 1.01 -6.92
C ALA A 132 -21.20 1.12 -7.36
N ALA A 133 -20.99 1.26 -8.66
CA ALA A 133 -19.66 1.51 -9.20
C ALA A 133 -19.07 2.78 -8.59
N SER A 134 -17.77 2.75 -8.28
CA SER A 134 -17.09 3.87 -7.60
C SER A 134 -16.87 5.11 -8.48
N GLY A 135 -17.06 5.00 -9.80
CA GLY A 135 -16.67 6.02 -10.77
C GLY A 135 -15.17 6.05 -11.08
N TYR A 136 -14.36 5.28 -10.37
CA TYR A 136 -12.93 5.11 -10.64
C TYR A 136 -12.69 3.96 -11.63
N PRO A 137 -11.53 3.95 -12.33
CA PRO A 137 -11.17 2.86 -13.23
C PRO A 137 -11.21 1.51 -12.50
N LYS A 138 -11.79 0.49 -13.13
CA LYS A 138 -11.82 -0.88 -12.58
C LYS A 138 -10.43 -1.48 -12.43
N CYS A 139 -9.49 -1.10 -13.29
CA CYS A 139 -8.11 -1.52 -13.20
C CYS A 139 -7.42 -0.81 -12.04
N LEU A 140 -6.94 -1.59 -11.08
CA LEU A 140 -6.29 -1.08 -9.87
C LEU A 140 -4.93 -0.41 -10.14
N LEU A 141 -4.34 -0.60 -11.32
CA LEU A 141 -3.08 0.02 -11.72
C LEU A 141 -3.27 1.41 -12.34
N CYS A 142 -4.51 1.80 -12.70
CA CYS A 142 -4.74 3.14 -13.24
C CYS A 142 -4.30 4.23 -12.24
N LYS A 143 -3.56 5.23 -12.73
CA LYS A 143 -3.02 6.32 -11.91
C LYS A 143 -4.08 7.12 -11.14
N GLU A 144 -5.30 7.16 -11.66
CA GLU A 144 -6.45 7.80 -11.05
C GLU A 144 -6.82 7.20 -9.69
N ASN A 145 -6.37 5.97 -9.41
CA ASN A 145 -6.56 5.32 -8.12
C ASN A 145 -5.57 5.82 -7.05
N GLU A 146 -4.55 6.60 -7.41
CA GLU A 146 -3.64 7.19 -6.42
C GLU A 146 -4.40 8.07 -5.44
N GLY A 147 -4.26 7.79 -4.15
CA GLY A 147 -4.93 8.54 -3.10
C GLY A 147 -6.42 8.25 -2.92
N TYR A 148 -6.99 7.29 -3.65
CA TYR A 148 -8.42 6.96 -3.55
C TYR A 148 -8.78 6.38 -2.17
N ALA A 149 -9.84 6.93 -1.56
CA ALA A 149 -10.26 6.54 -0.21
C ALA A 149 -10.76 5.09 -0.11
N GLY A 150 -11.24 4.53 -1.22
CA GLY A 150 -11.78 3.20 -1.24
C GLY A 150 -13.22 3.10 -0.74
N ASN A 151 -13.82 1.98 -1.05
CA ASN A 151 -15.10 1.53 -0.50
C ASN A 151 -15.15 0.00 -0.58
N LEU A 152 -16.29 -0.61 -0.23
CA LEU A 152 -16.42 -2.07 -0.22
C LEU A 152 -16.31 -2.70 -1.62
N SER A 153 -16.58 -1.95 -2.69
CA SER A 153 -16.48 -2.45 -4.08
C SER A 153 -15.17 -2.10 -4.80
N HIS A 154 -14.37 -1.20 -4.24
CA HIS A 154 -13.12 -0.75 -4.84
C HIS A 154 -12.06 -0.48 -3.77
N PRO A 155 -10.91 -1.17 -3.80
CA PRO A 155 -9.90 -1.09 -2.74
C PRO A 155 -9.39 0.32 -2.49
N ALA A 156 -9.16 0.64 -1.22
CA ALA A 156 -8.54 1.89 -0.82
C ALA A 156 -7.09 2.00 -1.32
N ARG A 157 -6.69 3.20 -1.70
CA ARG A 157 -5.37 3.56 -2.22
C ARG A 157 -4.84 4.88 -1.63
N GLN A 158 -5.30 5.28 -0.44
CA GLN A 158 -4.95 6.58 0.14
C GLN A 158 -3.45 6.73 0.42
N ASN A 159 -2.78 5.64 0.78
CA ASN A 159 -1.33 5.58 0.99
C ASN A 159 -0.54 5.17 -0.27
N LEU A 160 -1.20 4.89 -1.40
CA LEU A 160 -0.51 4.65 -2.67
C LEU A 160 0.10 5.96 -3.19
N ARG A 161 1.35 5.88 -3.66
CA ARG A 161 2.01 6.91 -4.45
C ARG A 161 2.58 6.29 -5.71
N VAL A 162 2.54 7.05 -6.81
CA VAL A 162 3.09 6.63 -8.09
C VAL A 162 4.08 7.68 -8.61
N ILE A 163 5.16 7.21 -9.22
CA ILE A 163 6.19 8.05 -9.82
C ILE A 163 5.99 8.08 -11.33
N PRO A 164 5.79 9.25 -11.93
CA PRO A 164 5.72 9.38 -13.38
C PRO A 164 7.10 9.14 -14.00
N LEU A 165 7.11 8.36 -15.07
CA LEU A 165 8.28 8.05 -15.87
C LEU A 165 8.02 8.45 -17.33
N GLU A 166 9.09 8.79 -18.04
CA GLU A 166 9.07 8.96 -19.49
C GLU A 166 10.00 7.92 -20.10
N LEU A 167 9.46 7.03 -20.92
CA LEU A 167 10.21 5.98 -21.59
C LEU A 167 9.92 6.06 -23.09
N SER A 168 10.97 6.31 -23.89
CA SER A 168 10.85 6.42 -25.34
C SER A 168 9.79 7.43 -25.83
N GLY A 169 9.63 8.55 -25.11
CA GLY A 169 8.65 9.60 -25.44
C GLY A 169 7.22 9.31 -25.01
N GLU A 170 6.98 8.19 -24.33
CA GLU A 170 5.67 7.83 -23.78
C GLU A 170 5.65 7.94 -22.26
N LYS A 171 4.46 8.21 -21.71
CA LYS A 171 4.25 8.32 -20.26
C LYS A 171 3.95 6.98 -19.64
N TYR A 172 4.70 6.69 -18.59
CA TYR A 172 4.52 5.54 -17.72
C TYR A 172 4.45 5.99 -16.27
N TYR A 173 4.06 5.07 -15.41
CA TYR A 173 4.09 5.24 -13.96
C TYR A 173 4.73 4.03 -13.32
N MET A 174 5.42 4.25 -12.22
CA MET A 174 5.98 3.22 -11.36
C MET A 174 5.31 3.25 -10.00
N GLN A 175 4.94 2.09 -9.49
CA GLN A 175 4.52 1.87 -8.11
C GLN A 175 5.15 0.60 -7.56
N TYR A 176 5.32 0.50 -6.25
CA TYR A 176 5.66 -0.76 -5.61
C TYR A 176 4.44 -1.67 -5.50
N SER A 177 4.67 -2.98 -5.43
CA SER A 177 3.63 -3.94 -5.11
C SER A 177 3.43 -4.01 -3.59
N PRO A 178 2.19 -4.02 -3.09
CA PRO A 178 1.93 -4.21 -1.66
C PRO A 178 2.22 -5.64 -1.18
N TYR A 179 2.29 -6.60 -2.11
CA TYR A 179 2.56 -8.01 -1.88
C TYR A 179 3.69 -8.44 -2.81
N VAL A 180 4.85 -8.72 -2.26
CA VAL A 180 6.07 -8.89 -3.05
C VAL A 180 6.54 -10.34 -3.04
N TYR A 181 6.93 -10.84 -4.22
CA TYR A 181 7.65 -12.11 -4.35
C TYR A 181 9.16 -11.90 -4.15
N TYR A 182 9.66 -10.77 -4.62
CA TYR A 182 11.06 -10.35 -4.51
C TYR A 182 11.13 -8.97 -3.83
N ASN A 183 12.26 -8.69 -3.18
CA ASN A 183 12.50 -7.38 -2.59
C ASN A 183 12.41 -6.30 -3.68
N GLU A 184 11.87 -5.14 -3.30
CA GLU A 184 11.76 -3.96 -4.17
C GLU A 184 10.96 -4.23 -5.46
N HIS A 185 10.03 -5.21 -5.43
CA HIS A 185 9.18 -5.52 -6.56
C HIS A 185 8.30 -4.32 -6.92
N CYS A 186 8.55 -3.73 -8.10
CA CYS A 186 7.78 -2.63 -8.64
C CYS A 186 7.02 -3.03 -9.91
N ILE A 187 6.01 -2.23 -10.23
CA ILE A 187 5.20 -2.37 -11.44
C ILE A 187 5.36 -1.08 -12.23
N VAL A 188 5.79 -1.19 -13.49
CA VAL A 188 5.79 -0.09 -14.44
C VAL A 188 4.63 -0.29 -15.41
N PHE A 189 3.78 0.71 -15.54
CA PHE A 189 2.55 0.63 -16.35
C PHE A 189 2.36 1.89 -17.19
N ASN A 190 1.73 1.73 -18.35
CA ASN A 190 1.48 2.84 -19.28
C ASN A 190 0.39 3.78 -18.74
N ASP A 191 0.47 5.07 -19.13
CA ASP A 191 -0.56 6.07 -18.84
C ASP A 191 -1.91 5.74 -19.48
N LYS A 192 -1.88 5.06 -20.61
CA LYS A 192 -3.07 4.65 -21.34
C LYS A 192 -3.49 3.24 -20.93
N HIS A 193 -4.76 3.10 -20.59
CA HIS A 193 -5.39 1.80 -20.40
C HIS A 193 -5.79 1.27 -21.79
N ILE A 194 -5.30 0.08 -22.14
CA ILE A 194 -5.61 -0.61 -23.39
C ILE A 194 -6.71 -1.64 -23.12
#